data_bf224557d326ad3d1b74ba5556d121b8
#
_entry.id   bf224557d326ad3d1b74ba5556d121b8
#
_cell.length_a   1.000
_cell.length_b   1.000
_cell.length_c   1.000
_cell.angle_alpha   90.00
_cell.angle_beta   90.00
_cell.angle_gamma   90.00
#
_symmetry.space_group_name_H-M   'P 1'
#
loop_
_entity.id
_entity.type
_entity.pdbx_description
1 polymer ?
#
loop_
_entity_poly.entity_id
_entity_poly.type
_entity_poly.pdbx_seq_one_letter_code
_entity_poly.pdbx_strand_id
1 'polypeptide(L)' 'KNPNNILARSYMGQGYVEDGKPAQALAQWKEIRARGGTGTWAETSLRTAMETGESFAY' A
#
# COMPACT_ATOMS: atom_id res chain seq x y z
N LYS A 1 13.01 13.98 2.84
CA LYS A 1 11.86 13.67 3.03
C LYS A 1 11.49 12.78 4.20
N ASN A 2 10.29 12.37 4.31
CA ASN A 2 9.82 11.62 5.46
C ASN A 2 9.99 10.12 5.20
N PRO A 3 10.90 9.43 5.92
CA PRO A 3 11.10 7.99 5.69
C PRO A 3 9.88 7.15 6.09
N ASN A 4 8.96 7.73 6.86
CA ASN A 4 7.74 7.06 7.27
C ASN A 4 6.54 7.49 6.43
N ASN A 5 6.78 7.98 5.23
CA ASN A 5 5.72 8.46 4.38
C ASN A 5 4.84 7.27 3.94
N ILE A 6 3.69 7.17 4.60
CA ILE A 6 2.78 6.04 4.33
C ILE A 6 2.17 6.13 2.94
N LEU A 7 2.05 7.33 2.41
CA LEU A 7 1.50 7.48 1.06
C LEU A 7 2.45 6.89 0.02
N ALA A 8 3.75 7.14 0.17
CA ALA A 8 4.73 6.55 -0.74
C ALA A 8 4.72 5.03 -0.63
N ARG A 9 4.56 4.50 0.57
CA ARG A 9 4.48 3.05 0.75
C ARG A 9 3.23 2.48 0.11
N SER A 10 2.13 3.23 0.16
CA SER A 10 0.89 2.78 -0.49
C SER A 10 1.10 2.68 -2.00
N TYR A 11 1.71 3.69 -2.59
CA TYR A 11 2.00 3.66 -4.03
C TYR A 11 2.91 2.50 -4.38
N MET A 12 3.94 2.27 -3.58
CA MET A 12 4.84 1.16 -3.82
C MET A 12 4.11 -0.18 -3.74
N GLY A 13 3.25 -0.33 -2.73
CA GLY A 13 2.46 -1.55 -2.60
C GLY A 13 1.53 -1.77 -3.77
N GLN A 14 0.92 -0.70 -4.26
CA GLN A 14 0.03 -0.81 -5.41
C GLN A 14 0.81 -1.20 -6.66
N GLY A 15 2.04 -0.70 -6.80
CA GLY A 15 2.89 -1.13 -7.90
C GLY A 15 3.21 -2.63 -7.81
N TYR A 16 3.42 -3.14 -6.62
CA TYR A 16 3.62 -4.57 -6.44
C TYR A 16 2.38 -5.37 -6.85
N VAL A 17 1.19 -4.85 -6.54
CA VAL A 17 -0.04 -5.51 -6.97
C VAL A 17 -0.08 -5.61 -8.48
N GLU A 18 0.24 -4.53 -9.16
CA GLU A 18 0.24 -4.52 -10.62
C GLU A 18 1.29 -5.48 -11.20
N ASP A 19 2.40 -5.63 -10.49
CA ASP A 19 3.48 -6.51 -10.95
C ASP A 19 3.23 -7.97 -10.61
N GLY A 20 2.10 -8.29 -9.99
CA GLY A 20 1.81 -9.65 -9.60
C GLY A 20 2.64 -10.12 -8.42
N LYS A 21 2.95 -9.21 -7.49
CA LYS A 21 3.75 -9.52 -6.30
C LYS A 21 2.94 -9.22 -5.04
N PRO A 22 1.89 -10.01 -4.79
CA PRO A 22 0.98 -9.69 -3.67
C PRO A 22 1.65 -9.79 -2.30
N ALA A 23 2.61 -10.68 -2.14
CA ALA A 23 3.29 -10.81 -0.85
C ALA A 23 4.04 -9.53 -0.49
N GLN A 24 4.66 -8.89 -1.48
CA GLN A 24 5.38 -7.65 -1.25
C GLN A 24 4.42 -6.48 -1.01
N ALA A 25 3.28 -6.50 -1.70
CA ALA A 25 2.24 -5.50 -1.44
C ALA A 25 1.72 -5.63 -0.01
N LEU A 26 1.51 -6.85 0.45
CA LEU A 26 1.04 -7.07 1.82
C LEU A 26 2.05 -6.56 2.84
N ALA A 27 3.34 -6.74 2.56
CA ALA A 27 4.37 -6.25 3.46
C ALA A 27 4.30 -4.73 3.59
N GLN A 28 4.07 -4.01 2.49
CA GLN A 28 3.92 -2.56 2.55
C GLN A 28 2.67 -2.16 3.32
N TRP A 29 1.58 -2.88 3.13
CA TRP A 29 0.34 -2.60 3.84
C TRP A 29 0.54 -2.75 5.36
N LYS A 30 1.23 -3.81 5.77
CA LYS A 30 1.51 -4.01 7.20
C LYS A 30 2.38 -2.90 7.75
N GLU A 31 3.35 -2.43 6.98
CA GLU A 31 4.20 -1.32 7.40
C GLU A 31 3.40 -0.03 7.58
N ILE A 32 2.46 0.22 6.66
CA ILE A 32 1.61 1.39 6.79
C ILE A 32 0.84 1.35 8.10
N ARG A 33 0.26 0.20 8.43
CA ARG A 33 -0.49 0.06 9.67
C ARG A 33 0.40 0.19 10.88
N ALA A 34 1.60 -0.37 10.82
CA ALA A 34 2.55 -0.29 11.93
C ALA A 34 2.98 1.15 12.21
N ARG A 35 2.91 2.01 11.22
CA ARG A 35 3.29 3.41 11.36
C ARG A 35 2.11 4.32 11.65
N GLY A 36 1.00 3.74 12.10
CA GLY A 36 -0.17 4.52 12.47
C GLY A 36 -1.04 4.93 11.30
N GLY A 37 -0.90 4.25 10.17
CA GLY A 37 -1.67 4.59 8.98
C GLY A 37 -3.01 3.86 8.87
N THR A 38 -3.41 3.14 9.91
CA THR A 38 -4.69 2.43 9.90
C THR A 38 -5.83 3.43 9.72
N GLY A 39 -6.72 3.16 8.78
CA GLY A 39 -7.86 4.01 8.52
C GLY A 39 -7.58 5.20 7.62
N THR A 40 -6.33 5.38 7.19
CA THR A 40 -6.01 6.45 6.25
C THR A 40 -6.31 6.01 4.82
N TRP A 41 -6.36 7.00 3.92
CA TRP A 41 -6.54 6.70 2.51
C TRP A 41 -5.42 5.79 1.99
N ALA A 42 -4.20 6.00 2.47
CA ALA A 42 -3.07 5.20 2.03
C ALA A 42 -3.28 3.71 2.35
N GLU A 43 -3.73 3.42 3.57
CA GLU A 43 -3.99 2.04 3.98
C GLU A 43 -5.18 1.47 3.22
N THR A 44 -6.26 2.22 3.13
CA THR A 44 -7.48 1.74 2.52
C THR A 44 -7.31 1.49 1.03
N SER A 45 -6.62 2.40 0.32
CA SER A 45 -6.46 2.25 -1.11
C SER A 45 -5.57 1.06 -1.44
N LEU A 46 -4.51 0.83 -0.66
CA LEU A 46 -3.67 -0.33 -0.89
C LEU A 46 -4.41 -1.63 -0.58
N ARG A 47 -5.19 -1.64 0.50
CA ARG A 47 -5.98 -2.81 0.83
C ARG A 47 -6.97 -3.15 -0.30
N THR A 48 -7.64 -2.13 -0.82
CA THR A 48 -8.57 -2.35 -1.91
C THR A 48 -7.86 -2.86 -3.16
N ALA A 49 -6.69 -2.31 -3.46
CA ALA A 49 -5.91 -2.78 -4.59
C ALA A 49 -5.55 -4.26 -4.46
N MET A 50 -5.17 -4.68 -3.24
CA MET A 50 -4.85 -6.08 -3.00
C MET A 50 -6.08 -6.98 -3.15
N GLU A 51 -7.24 -6.50 -2.71
CA GLU A 51 -8.47 -7.29 -2.78
C GLU A 51 -8.99 -7.41 -4.19
N THR A 52 -8.88 -6.36 -4.98
CA THR A 52 -9.44 -6.33 -6.33
C THR A 52 -8.41 -6.66 -7.40
N GLY A 53 -7.14 -6.57 -7.09
CA GLY A 53 -6.08 -6.75 -8.05
C GLY A 53 -5.86 -5.54 -8.95
N GLU A 54 -6.46 -4.40 -8.60
CA GLU A 54 -6.34 -3.18 -9.40
C GLU A 54 -5.71 -2.07 -8.57
N SER A 55 -4.81 -1.34 -9.19
CA SER A 55 -4.08 -0.28 -8.52
C SER A 55 -4.82 1.05 -8.65
N PHE A 56 -4.74 1.85 -7.59
CA PHE A 56 -5.23 3.22 -7.61
C PHE A 56 -4.08 4.23 -7.68
N ALA A 57 -2.88 3.77 -7.92
CA ALA A 57 -1.74 4.66 -8.12
C ALA A 57 -1.89 5.42 -9.42
N TYR A 58 -1.46 6.66 -9.44
CA TYR A 58 -1.62 7.52 -10.59
C TYR A 58 -0.32 8.05 -11.10
#